data_8ecaf1aa372f7dfb2a4ccf115dbf6695
#
_entry.id   8ecaf1aa372f7dfb2a4ccf115dbf6695
#
_cell.length_a   1.000
_cell.length_b   1.000
_cell.length_c   1.000
_cell.angle_alpha   90.00
_cell.angle_beta   90.00
_cell.angle_gamma   90.00
#
_symmetry.space_group_name_H-M   'P 1'
#
loop_
_entity.id
_entity.type
_entity.pdbx_description
1 polymer ?
#
loop_
_entity_poly.entity_id
_entity_poly.type
_entity_poly.pdbx_seq_one_letter_code
_entity_poly.pdbx_strand_id
1 'polypeptide(L)'
;FQMVLNVTIKKEEKDMHTREEKMKAFGRFLDVLDTLREKCPWDKKQTNESLRPNTIEETYELCDALMNNDQPNICKELGDVLLHICFYAKIGQEKEQFDIADVCNKLTDKLIFRHPHVYHPSQVGAAEPKPLPYGEGKDEQPEGEAVSTAQQVIENWEQIKLKEKDGNKSVLSGVPAALPALIKAYRIQDKARNVGFDWEDKGDVWAKVREELGELETELRKE
;
A
#
# COMPACT_ATOMS: atom_id res chain seq x y z
N PHE A 1 -52.14 -16.38 23.68
CA PHE A 1 -51.62 -16.94 22.44
C PHE A 1 -50.95 -15.83 21.67
N GLN A 2 -49.68 -15.65 21.86
CA GLN A 2 -48.89 -14.64 21.20
C GLN A 2 -47.85 -15.36 20.29
N MET A 3 -48.23 -15.47 19.03
CA MET A 3 -47.33 -16.00 17.98
C MET A 3 -46.33 -14.91 17.63
N VAL A 4 -45.10 -15.03 18.14
CA VAL A 4 -43.99 -14.18 17.73
C VAL A 4 -43.50 -14.70 16.39
N LEU A 5 -43.81 -13.95 15.32
CA LEU A 5 -43.22 -14.18 14.01
C LEU A 5 -41.76 -13.76 14.06
N ASN A 6 -40.85 -14.72 14.19
CA ASN A 6 -39.44 -14.51 13.90
C ASN A 6 -39.25 -14.33 12.39
N VAL A 7 -39.32 -13.10 11.91
CA VAL A 7 -38.87 -12.75 10.56
C VAL A 7 -37.36 -12.65 10.65
N THR A 8 -36.66 -13.73 10.37
CA THR A 8 -35.23 -13.72 10.09
C THR A 8 -35.05 -13.00 8.74
N ILE A 9 -34.72 -11.72 8.79
CA ILE A 9 -34.26 -10.99 7.60
C ILE A 9 -32.93 -11.64 7.22
N LYS A 10 -32.97 -12.58 6.27
CA LYS A 10 -31.77 -12.99 5.54
C LYS A 10 -31.29 -11.75 4.80
N LYS A 11 -30.17 -11.17 5.28
CA LYS A 11 -29.41 -10.22 4.51
C LYS A 11 -29.01 -10.97 3.22
N GLU A 12 -29.58 -10.57 2.09
CA GLU A 12 -29.15 -11.11 0.79
C GLU A 12 -27.64 -10.79 0.69
N GLU A 13 -26.81 -11.83 0.82
CA GLU A 13 -25.40 -11.73 0.47
C GLU A 13 -25.37 -11.43 -1.01
N LYS A 14 -24.94 -10.20 -1.36
CA LYS A 14 -24.72 -9.81 -2.74
C LYS A 14 -23.60 -10.71 -3.28
N ASP A 15 -23.95 -11.62 -4.18
CA ASP A 15 -22.98 -12.52 -4.82
C ASP A 15 -21.88 -11.68 -5.47
N MET A 16 -20.69 -11.79 -4.91
CA MET A 16 -19.50 -11.14 -5.47
C MET A 16 -18.98 -11.98 -6.64
N HIS A 17 -18.37 -11.33 -7.62
CA HIS A 17 -17.77 -12.01 -8.77
C HIS A 17 -16.75 -13.07 -8.39
N THR A 18 -16.72 -14.16 -9.14
CA THR A 18 -15.72 -15.22 -9.04
C THR A 18 -14.31 -14.72 -9.34
N ARG A 19 -13.30 -15.50 -9.02
CA ARG A 19 -11.91 -15.18 -9.35
C ARG A 19 -11.72 -15.05 -10.87
N GLU A 20 -12.29 -15.97 -11.64
CA GLU A 20 -12.22 -15.98 -13.10
C GLU A 20 -12.87 -14.75 -13.71
N GLU A 21 -14.01 -14.31 -13.20
CA GLU A 21 -14.68 -13.08 -13.64
C GLU A 21 -13.83 -11.84 -13.35
N LYS A 22 -13.20 -11.77 -12.16
CA LYS A 22 -12.29 -10.69 -11.80
C LYS A 22 -11.07 -10.64 -12.71
N MET A 23 -10.46 -11.79 -12.99
CA MET A 23 -9.32 -11.88 -13.93
C MET A 23 -9.73 -11.47 -15.35
N LYS A 24 -10.90 -11.91 -15.82
CA LYS A 24 -11.44 -11.53 -17.13
C LYS A 24 -11.73 -10.03 -17.23
N ALA A 25 -12.29 -9.44 -16.17
CA ALA A 25 -12.54 -8.01 -16.12
C ALA A 25 -11.23 -7.21 -16.17
N PHE A 26 -10.22 -7.64 -15.43
CA PHE A 26 -8.90 -7.00 -15.48
C PHE A 26 -8.23 -7.16 -16.84
N GLY A 27 -8.27 -8.34 -17.46
CA GLY A 27 -7.75 -8.57 -18.82
C GLY A 27 -8.41 -7.66 -19.84
N ARG A 28 -9.77 -7.58 -19.82
CA ARG A 28 -10.51 -6.65 -20.69
C ARG A 28 -10.10 -5.18 -20.50
N PHE A 29 -9.81 -4.78 -19.27
CA PHE A 29 -9.31 -3.43 -19.00
C PHE A 29 -7.94 -3.19 -19.63
N LEU A 30 -7.02 -4.15 -19.56
CA LEU A 30 -5.71 -4.05 -20.21
C LEU A 30 -5.84 -3.94 -21.74
N ASP A 31 -6.74 -4.72 -22.36
CA ASP A 31 -7.01 -4.65 -23.81
C ASP A 31 -7.50 -3.25 -24.24
N VAL A 32 -8.37 -2.64 -23.40
CA VAL A 32 -8.85 -1.27 -23.63
C VAL A 32 -7.73 -0.26 -23.51
N LEU A 33 -6.89 -0.37 -22.47
CA LEU A 33 -5.74 0.53 -22.26
C LEU A 33 -4.76 0.43 -23.43
N ASP A 34 -4.46 -0.77 -23.91
CA ASP A 34 -3.60 -1.00 -25.08
C ASP A 34 -4.16 -0.32 -26.31
N THR A 35 -5.48 -0.46 -26.53
CA THR A 35 -6.17 0.17 -27.67
C THR A 35 -6.13 1.71 -27.58
N LEU A 36 -6.36 2.26 -26.38
CA LEU A 36 -6.27 3.71 -26.15
C LEU A 36 -4.84 4.21 -26.39
N ARG A 37 -3.86 3.51 -25.85
CA ARG A 37 -2.44 3.84 -26.04
C ARG A 37 -2.02 3.82 -27.51
N GLU A 38 -2.59 2.92 -28.31
CA GLU A 38 -2.33 2.83 -29.74
C GLU A 38 -3.09 3.89 -30.55
N LYS A 39 -4.36 4.18 -30.23
CA LYS A 39 -5.27 4.90 -31.13
C LYS A 39 -5.65 6.30 -30.65
N CYS A 40 -5.70 6.55 -29.35
CA CYS A 40 -6.10 7.84 -28.82
C CYS A 40 -4.95 8.86 -28.91
N PRO A 41 -5.11 10.01 -29.56
CA PRO A 41 -4.05 11.01 -29.70
C PRO A 41 -3.57 11.59 -28.36
N TRP A 42 -4.42 11.62 -27.34
CA TRP A 42 -4.08 12.10 -26.01
C TRP A 42 -3.26 11.04 -25.25
N ASP A 43 -3.76 9.80 -25.19
CA ASP A 43 -3.08 8.71 -24.48
C ASP A 43 -1.70 8.42 -25.06
N LYS A 44 -1.56 8.45 -26.39
CA LYS A 44 -0.27 8.27 -27.08
C LYS A 44 0.85 9.21 -26.60
N LYS A 45 0.49 10.41 -26.22
CA LYS A 45 1.45 11.47 -25.83
C LYS A 45 1.83 11.40 -24.33
N GLN A 46 1.11 10.63 -23.54
CA GLN A 46 1.36 10.62 -22.11
C GLN A 46 2.70 9.99 -21.76
N THR A 47 3.36 10.57 -20.78
CA THR A 47 4.63 10.13 -20.20
C THR A 47 4.46 9.98 -18.68
N ASN A 48 5.44 9.37 -18.03
CA ASN A 48 5.44 9.31 -16.57
C ASN A 48 5.33 10.70 -15.92
N GLU A 49 5.98 11.69 -16.52
CA GLU A 49 6.01 13.07 -16.04
C GLU A 49 4.65 13.74 -16.22
N SER A 50 4.00 13.55 -17.37
CA SER A 50 2.71 14.19 -17.68
C SER A 50 1.56 13.62 -16.85
N LEU A 51 1.60 12.32 -16.52
CA LEU A 51 0.57 11.66 -15.72
C LEU A 51 0.73 11.84 -14.21
N ARG A 52 1.92 12.20 -13.74
CA ARG A 52 2.21 12.30 -12.30
C ARG A 52 1.28 13.26 -11.54
N PRO A 53 0.97 14.48 -12.05
CA PRO A 53 0.00 15.36 -11.39
C PRO A 53 -1.37 14.73 -11.21
N ASN A 54 -1.90 14.11 -12.28
CA ASN A 54 -3.19 13.44 -12.25
C ASN A 54 -3.20 12.25 -11.24
N THR A 55 -2.12 11.47 -11.17
CA THR A 55 -2.02 10.38 -10.16
C THR A 55 -2.15 10.92 -8.73
N ILE A 56 -1.58 12.08 -8.46
CA ILE A 56 -1.71 12.74 -7.15
C ILE A 56 -3.17 13.17 -6.91
N GLU A 57 -3.81 13.76 -7.91
CA GLU A 57 -5.21 14.19 -7.89
C GLU A 57 -6.14 13.00 -7.59
N GLU A 58 -6.09 11.92 -8.40
CA GLU A 58 -6.90 10.71 -8.19
C GLU A 58 -6.67 10.07 -6.82
N THR A 59 -5.43 10.15 -6.31
CA THR A 59 -5.13 9.65 -4.96
C THR A 59 -5.83 10.48 -3.89
N TYR A 60 -5.90 11.80 -4.04
CA TYR A 60 -6.64 12.66 -3.11
C TYR A 60 -8.14 12.51 -3.24
N GLU A 61 -8.69 12.34 -4.45
CA GLU A 61 -10.11 12.05 -4.68
C GLU A 61 -10.52 10.73 -4.04
N LEU A 62 -9.70 9.71 -4.17
CA LEU A 62 -9.90 8.44 -3.44
C LEU A 62 -9.89 8.65 -1.91
N CYS A 63 -8.96 9.44 -1.38
CA CYS A 63 -8.91 9.74 0.05
C CYS A 63 -10.18 10.47 0.53
N ASP A 64 -10.69 11.43 -0.25
CA ASP A 64 -11.92 12.14 0.05
C ASP A 64 -13.14 11.21 0.06
N ALA A 65 -13.27 10.37 -0.97
CA ALA A 65 -14.32 9.36 -1.04
C ALA A 65 -14.28 8.38 0.16
N LEU A 66 -13.08 7.97 0.59
CA LEU A 66 -12.88 7.12 1.76
C LEU A 66 -13.29 7.82 3.07
N MET A 67 -12.90 9.09 3.26
CA MET A 67 -13.27 9.87 4.45
C MET A 67 -14.79 10.06 4.55
N ASN A 68 -15.47 10.22 3.41
CA ASN A 68 -16.92 10.39 3.34
C ASN A 68 -17.68 9.04 3.34
N ASN A 69 -16.97 7.90 3.33
CA ASN A 69 -17.55 6.56 3.20
C ASN A 69 -18.48 6.42 1.99
N ASP A 70 -18.17 7.11 0.88
CA ASP A 70 -18.96 7.14 -0.35
C ASP A 70 -18.58 5.95 -1.26
N GLN A 71 -19.31 4.83 -1.07
CA GLN A 71 -19.00 3.56 -1.76
C GLN A 71 -19.00 3.66 -3.30
N PRO A 72 -19.94 4.37 -3.97
CA PRO A 72 -19.88 4.59 -5.42
C PRO A 72 -18.61 5.32 -5.86
N ASN A 73 -18.25 6.42 -5.20
CA ASN A 73 -17.04 7.17 -5.50
C ASN A 73 -15.78 6.40 -5.15
N ILE A 74 -15.72 5.68 -4.02
CA ILE A 74 -14.59 4.79 -3.71
C ILE A 74 -14.35 3.81 -4.86
N CYS A 75 -15.39 3.19 -5.41
CA CYS A 75 -15.26 2.27 -6.53
C CYS A 75 -14.73 2.97 -7.80
N LYS A 76 -15.19 4.18 -8.06
CA LYS A 76 -14.75 5.00 -9.20
C LYS A 76 -13.26 5.36 -9.05
N GLU A 77 -12.89 5.99 -7.95
CA GLU A 77 -11.52 6.48 -7.74
C GLU A 77 -10.48 5.35 -7.62
N LEU A 78 -10.88 4.17 -7.12
CA LEU A 78 -10.03 2.97 -7.20
C LEU A 78 -9.76 2.57 -8.65
N GLY A 79 -10.75 2.76 -9.57
CA GLY A 79 -10.57 2.54 -10.99
C GLY A 79 -9.58 3.51 -11.61
N ASP A 80 -9.66 4.80 -11.26
CA ASP A 80 -8.80 5.85 -11.78
C ASP A 80 -7.35 5.70 -11.29
N VAL A 81 -7.14 5.37 -10.02
CA VAL A 81 -5.81 4.99 -9.49
C VAL A 81 -5.26 3.74 -10.17
N LEU A 82 -6.11 2.71 -10.40
CA LEU A 82 -5.71 1.49 -11.12
C LEU A 82 -5.32 1.79 -12.57
N LEU A 83 -6.05 2.68 -13.26
CA LEU A 83 -5.70 3.16 -14.60
C LEU A 83 -4.27 3.71 -14.61
N HIS A 84 -3.92 4.59 -13.69
CA HIS A 84 -2.58 5.18 -13.61
C HIS A 84 -1.50 4.12 -13.37
N ILE A 85 -1.74 3.15 -12.47
CA ILE A 85 -0.81 2.04 -12.22
C ILE A 85 -0.53 1.26 -13.52
N CYS A 86 -1.59 0.86 -14.22
CA CYS A 86 -1.46 0.09 -15.47
C CYS A 86 -0.89 0.93 -16.61
N PHE A 87 -1.16 2.23 -16.64
CA PHE A 87 -0.61 3.13 -17.63
C PHE A 87 0.92 3.28 -17.48
N TYR A 88 1.41 3.44 -16.25
CA TYR A 88 2.86 3.45 -15.99
C TYR A 88 3.51 2.11 -16.36
N ALA A 89 2.84 0.99 -16.07
CA ALA A 89 3.33 -0.33 -16.48
C ALA A 89 3.37 -0.47 -18.00
N LYS A 90 2.38 0.07 -18.71
CA LYS A 90 2.37 0.12 -20.19
C LYS A 90 3.51 0.97 -20.75
N ILE A 91 3.79 2.14 -20.18
CA ILE A 91 4.94 2.98 -20.56
C ILE A 91 6.26 2.24 -20.28
N GLY A 92 6.34 1.48 -19.18
CA GLY A 92 7.48 0.62 -18.84
C GLY A 92 7.69 -0.49 -19.89
N GLN A 93 6.60 -1.13 -20.31
CA GLN A 93 6.61 -2.16 -21.35
C GLN A 93 7.09 -1.61 -22.71
N GLU A 94 6.64 -0.43 -23.12
CA GLU A 94 7.08 0.25 -24.34
C GLU A 94 8.58 0.59 -24.34
N LYS A 95 9.17 0.72 -23.16
CA LYS A 95 10.61 0.95 -22.94
C LYS A 95 11.39 -0.34 -22.69
N GLU A 96 10.74 -1.50 -22.80
CA GLU A 96 11.33 -2.83 -22.52
C GLU A 96 11.96 -2.94 -21.12
N GLN A 97 11.36 -2.27 -20.11
CA GLN A 97 11.88 -2.22 -18.75
C GLN A 97 11.15 -3.18 -17.81
N PHE A 98 9.82 -3.15 -17.82
CA PHE A 98 8.92 -4.00 -17.04
C PHE A 98 7.48 -3.86 -17.56
N ASP A 99 6.61 -4.79 -17.20
CA ASP A 99 5.18 -4.73 -17.46
C ASP A 99 4.34 -4.90 -16.20
N ILE A 100 3.02 -5.00 -16.36
CA ILE A 100 2.09 -5.15 -15.23
C ILE A 100 2.25 -6.50 -14.52
N ALA A 101 2.70 -7.55 -15.22
CA ALA A 101 2.96 -8.85 -14.60
C ALA A 101 4.16 -8.76 -13.66
N ASP A 102 5.23 -8.06 -14.07
CA ASP A 102 6.39 -7.79 -13.22
C ASP A 102 6.00 -7.02 -11.95
N VAL A 103 5.13 -6.01 -12.09
CA VAL A 103 4.63 -5.23 -10.94
C VAL A 103 3.88 -6.14 -9.98
N CYS A 104 2.97 -6.97 -10.49
CA CYS A 104 2.18 -7.90 -9.67
C CYS A 104 3.06 -8.96 -9.00
N ASN A 105 3.97 -9.58 -9.74
CA ASN A 105 4.86 -10.63 -9.22
C ASN A 105 5.77 -10.09 -8.13
N LYS A 106 6.46 -8.98 -8.37
CA LYS A 106 7.32 -8.34 -7.37
C LYS A 106 6.57 -7.92 -6.10
N LEU A 107 5.32 -7.45 -6.26
CA LEU A 107 4.47 -7.15 -5.10
C LEU A 107 4.10 -8.42 -4.34
N THR A 108 3.72 -9.48 -5.05
CA THR A 108 3.35 -10.78 -4.46
C THR A 108 4.52 -11.36 -3.68
N ASP A 109 5.70 -11.44 -4.26
CA ASP A 109 6.91 -11.96 -3.62
C ASP A 109 7.25 -11.15 -2.36
N LYS A 110 7.18 -9.82 -2.46
CA LYS A 110 7.36 -8.94 -1.30
C LYS A 110 6.36 -9.20 -0.18
N LEU A 111 5.07 -9.41 -0.52
CA LEU A 111 4.03 -9.68 0.48
C LEU A 111 4.25 -11.04 1.15
N ILE A 112 4.61 -12.07 0.39
CA ILE A 112 4.92 -13.40 0.92
C ILE A 112 6.13 -13.32 1.87
N PHE A 113 7.20 -12.68 1.43
CA PHE A 113 8.43 -12.49 2.22
C PHE A 113 8.16 -11.75 3.54
N ARG A 114 7.30 -10.73 3.52
CA ARG A 114 6.97 -9.91 4.70
C ARG A 114 5.94 -10.52 5.63
N HIS A 115 5.32 -11.65 5.27
CA HIS A 115 4.33 -12.34 6.08
C HIS A 115 4.69 -13.81 6.33
N PRO A 116 5.90 -14.10 6.87
CA PRO A 116 6.34 -15.47 7.10
C PRO A 116 5.40 -16.23 8.06
N HIS A 117 4.76 -15.54 8.99
CA HIS A 117 3.77 -16.11 9.89
C HIS A 117 2.50 -16.62 9.19
N VAL A 118 2.24 -16.21 7.94
CA VAL A 118 1.10 -16.67 7.13
C VAL A 118 1.51 -17.74 6.14
N TYR A 119 2.64 -17.55 5.48
CA TYR A 119 3.08 -18.40 4.36
C TYR A 119 4.11 -19.45 4.77
N HIS A 120 4.84 -19.22 5.86
CA HIS A 120 5.86 -20.13 6.40
C HIS A 120 5.72 -20.25 7.93
N PRO A 121 4.58 -20.73 8.45
CA PRO A 121 4.44 -20.94 9.88
C PRO A 121 5.46 -21.98 10.31
N SER A 122 6.35 -21.63 11.25
CA SER A 122 7.23 -22.57 11.91
C SER A 122 6.39 -23.69 12.54
N GLN A 123 6.87 -24.94 12.51
CA GLN A 123 6.20 -26.22 12.72
C GLN A 123 5.55 -26.46 14.10
N VAL A 124 5.03 -25.43 14.75
CA VAL A 124 4.34 -25.57 16.04
C VAL A 124 2.84 -25.34 15.83
N GLY A 125 2.12 -26.42 15.45
CA GLY A 125 0.67 -26.53 15.65
C GLY A 125 -0.25 -25.66 14.79
N ALA A 126 0.24 -25.00 13.75
CA ALA A 126 -0.60 -24.22 12.84
C ALA A 126 -1.15 -25.07 11.68
N ALA A 127 -2.32 -24.72 11.16
CA ALA A 127 -2.90 -25.30 9.97
C ALA A 127 -1.91 -25.27 8.80
N GLU A 128 -1.98 -26.26 7.90
CA GLU A 128 -1.10 -26.34 6.72
C GLU A 128 -0.99 -24.98 6.01
N PRO A 129 0.22 -24.55 5.63
CA PRO A 129 0.40 -23.30 4.91
C PRO A 129 -0.40 -23.32 3.62
N LYS A 130 -1.11 -22.22 3.33
CA LYS A 130 -1.88 -22.11 2.10
C LYS A 130 -0.91 -22.19 0.92
N PRO A 131 -1.09 -23.13 -0.03
CA PRO A 131 -0.17 -23.25 -1.16
C PRO A 131 -0.11 -21.93 -1.93
N LEU A 132 1.12 -21.52 -2.31
CA LEU A 132 1.35 -20.35 -3.13
C LEU A 132 0.68 -20.54 -4.49
N PRO A 133 -0.13 -19.62 -4.98
CA PRO A 133 -0.87 -19.79 -6.21
C PRO A 133 0.03 -19.86 -7.47
N TYR A 134 1.23 -19.28 -7.45
CA TYR A 134 2.18 -19.28 -8.56
C TYR A 134 3.62 -19.08 -8.06
N GLY A 135 4.51 -20.00 -8.42
CA GLY A 135 5.97 -19.86 -8.32
C GLY A 135 6.57 -20.27 -6.95
N GLU A 136 7.71 -20.92 -7.03
CA GLU A 136 8.57 -21.20 -5.87
C GLU A 136 9.46 -19.97 -5.63
N GLY A 137 9.29 -19.29 -4.51
CA GLY A 137 10.20 -18.24 -4.07
C GLY A 137 11.61 -18.81 -3.86
N LYS A 138 12.62 -18.25 -4.52
CA LYS A 138 14.00 -18.76 -4.54
C LYS A 138 14.90 -18.17 -3.45
N ASP A 139 14.40 -17.28 -2.61
CA ASP A 139 15.21 -16.65 -1.56
C ASP A 139 15.01 -17.36 -0.22
N GLU A 140 16.10 -17.48 0.58
CA GLU A 140 16.04 -17.99 1.95
C GLU A 140 15.05 -17.13 2.75
N GLN A 141 13.93 -17.72 3.11
CA GLN A 141 12.85 -17.04 3.81
C GLN A 141 13.19 -16.95 5.31
N PRO A 142 12.93 -15.82 5.96
CA PRO A 142 13.09 -15.75 7.41
C PRO A 142 12.12 -16.71 8.08
N GLU A 143 12.61 -17.48 9.08
CA GLU A 143 11.75 -18.35 9.90
C GLU A 143 10.67 -17.51 10.57
N GLY A 144 9.40 -17.92 10.42
CA GLY A 144 8.27 -17.22 10.98
C GLY A 144 8.13 -17.54 12.47
N GLU A 145 8.30 -16.55 13.32
CA GLU A 145 7.91 -16.65 14.73
C GLU A 145 6.38 -16.62 14.86
N ALA A 146 5.84 -17.28 15.88
CA ALA A 146 4.41 -17.26 16.15
C ALA A 146 3.97 -15.84 16.52
N VAL A 147 3.22 -15.20 15.62
CA VAL A 147 2.72 -13.82 15.77
C VAL A 147 1.24 -13.86 16.11
N SER A 148 0.86 -13.30 17.25
CA SER A 148 -0.52 -13.31 17.75
C SER A 148 -1.20 -11.96 17.72
N THR A 149 -0.45 -10.85 17.55
CA THR A 149 -0.99 -9.49 17.59
C THR A 149 -0.55 -8.67 16.38
N ALA A 150 -1.38 -7.71 15.97
CA ALA A 150 -1.05 -6.77 14.89
C ALA A 150 0.23 -5.96 15.19
N GLN A 151 0.47 -5.65 16.47
CA GLN A 151 1.66 -4.90 16.88
C GLN A 151 2.94 -5.71 16.62
N GLN A 152 2.96 -7.00 16.95
CA GLN A 152 4.08 -7.89 16.65
C GLN A 152 4.34 -8.00 15.13
N VAL A 153 3.28 -8.00 14.30
CA VAL A 153 3.44 -7.98 12.84
C VAL A 153 4.17 -6.71 12.38
N ILE A 154 3.80 -5.55 12.93
CA ILE A 154 4.42 -4.26 12.57
C ILE A 154 5.90 -4.23 12.97
N GLU A 155 6.22 -4.66 14.18
CA GLU A 155 7.61 -4.74 14.69
C GLU A 155 8.46 -5.67 13.82
N ASN A 156 7.94 -6.86 13.51
CA ASN A 156 8.61 -7.82 12.64
C ASN A 156 8.81 -7.26 11.21
N TRP A 157 7.85 -6.51 10.69
CA TRP A 157 7.97 -5.88 9.37
C TRP A 157 9.14 -4.91 9.26
N GLU A 158 9.40 -4.09 10.27
CA GLU A 158 10.54 -3.16 10.24
C GLU A 158 11.87 -3.95 10.27
N GLN A 159 11.95 -5.05 11.04
CA GLN A 159 13.11 -5.93 11.03
C GLN A 159 13.30 -6.66 9.69
N ILE A 160 12.23 -7.15 9.10
CA ILE A 160 12.26 -7.84 7.81
C ILE A 160 12.67 -6.87 6.68
N LYS A 161 12.16 -5.63 6.68
CA LYS A 161 12.56 -4.60 5.70
C LYS A 161 14.04 -4.26 5.74
N LEU A 162 14.70 -4.38 6.87
CA LEU A 162 16.15 -4.18 6.99
C LEU A 162 16.97 -5.33 6.38
N LYS A 163 16.36 -6.53 6.28
CA LYS A 163 16.98 -7.74 5.70
C LYS A 163 16.76 -7.88 4.20
N GLU A 164 15.88 -7.08 3.60
CA GLU A 164 15.65 -7.11 2.14
C GLU A 164 16.90 -6.65 1.39
N LYS A 165 17.27 -7.35 0.31
CA LYS A 165 18.46 -7.03 -0.53
C LYS A 165 18.46 -5.60 -1.05
N ASP A 166 17.25 -5.10 -1.41
CA ASP A 166 17.00 -3.71 -1.84
C ASP A 166 16.38 -2.88 -0.71
N GLY A 167 16.48 -3.37 0.54
CA GLY A 167 15.87 -2.79 1.71
C GLY A 167 16.47 -1.45 2.12
N ASN A 168 15.76 -0.75 2.98
CA ASN A 168 16.20 0.53 3.51
C ASN A 168 17.47 0.36 4.36
N LYS A 169 18.53 1.09 4.04
CA LYS A 169 19.79 1.09 4.81
C LYS A 169 19.62 1.62 6.25
N SER A 170 18.53 2.32 6.52
CA SER A 170 18.16 2.81 7.85
C SER A 170 16.64 2.91 7.96
N VAL A 171 16.11 3.03 9.16
CA VAL A 171 14.67 3.18 9.44
C VAL A 171 14.04 4.30 8.62
N LEU A 172 14.72 5.44 8.48
CA LEU A 172 14.20 6.61 7.79
C LEU A 172 14.50 6.65 6.28
N SER A 173 15.38 5.81 5.76
CA SER A 173 15.80 5.85 4.35
C SER A 173 14.67 5.55 3.34
N GLY A 174 13.57 4.96 3.77
CA GLY A 174 12.40 4.68 2.93
C GLY A 174 11.35 5.79 2.90
N VAL A 175 11.65 6.99 3.40
CA VAL A 175 10.72 8.13 3.34
C VAL A 175 10.99 8.92 2.06
N PRO A 176 10.04 8.96 1.09
CA PRO A 176 10.26 9.67 -0.17
C PRO A 176 10.53 11.16 0.04
N ALA A 177 11.53 11.69 -0.66
CA ALA A 177 11.89 13.12 -0.57
C ALA A 177 10.76 14.04 -1.07
N ALA A 178 9.98 13.55 -2.04
CA ALA A 178 8.91 14.30 -2.70
C ALA A 178 7.58 14.35 -1.92
N LEU A 179 7.48 13.72 -0.76
CA LEU A 179 6.26 13.81 0.05
C LEU A 179 6.00 15.25 0.50
N PRO A 180 4.72 15.70 0.53
CA PRO A 180 4.34 16.95 1.17
C PRO A 180 4.86 17.01 2.62
N ALA A 181 5.31 18.18 3.06
CA ALA A 181 6.06 18.34 4.31
C ALA A 181 5.37 17.74 5.54
N LEU A 182 4.06 17.95 5.70
CA LEU A 182 3.29 17.41 6.84
C LEU A 182 3.16 15.88 6.78
N ILE A 183 2.92 15.33 5.58
CA ILE A 183 2.84 13.88 5.39
C ILE A 183 4.21 13.24 5.63
N LYS A 184 5.27 13.91 5.18
CA LYS A 184 6.64 13.47 5.42
C LYS A 184 7.00 13.46 6.91
N ALA A 185 6.65 14.52 7.63
CA ALA A 185 6.86 14.63 9.07
C ALA A 185 6.10 13.51 9.83
N TYR A 186 4.81 13.33 9.51
CA TYR A 186 4.01 12.25 10.06
C TYR A 186 4.66 10.88 9.80
N ARG A 187 5.11 10.64 8.57
CA ARG A 187 5.73 9.36 8.20
C ARG A 187 7.07 9.11 8.90
N ILE A 188 7.87 10.15 9.10
CA ILE A 188 9.12 10.07 9.86
C ILE A 188 8.83 9.69 11.32
N GLN A 189 7.87 10.38 11.94
CA GLN A 189 7.47 10.12 13.32
C GLN A 189 6.90 8.70 13.51
N ASP A 190 6.02 8.26 12.59
CA ASP A 190 5.47 6.90 12.60
C ASP A 190 6.57 5.84 12.54
N LYS A 191 7.56 6.01 11.65
CA LYS A 191 8.70 5.10 11.56
C LYS A 191 9.59 5.12 12.80
N ALA A 192 9.83 6.28 13.39
CA ALA A 192 10.60 6.42 14.62
C ALA A 192 9.90 5.71 15.79
N ARG A 193 8.58 5.89 15.91
CA ARG A 193 7.75 5.22 16.91
C ARG A 193 7.84 3.69 16.80
N ASN A 194 7.75 3.14 15.59
CA ASN A 194 7.77 1.70 15.34
C ASN A 194 9.10 1.02 15.72
N VAL A 195 10.15 1.79 16.00
CA VAL A 195 11.44 1.28 16.49
C VAL A 195 11.74 1.75 17.92
N GLY A 196 10.73 2.17 18.66
CA GLY A 196 10.83 2.54 20.08
C GLY A 196 11.23 3.99 20.34
N PHE A 197 11.29 4.83 19.32
CA PHE A 197 11.49 6.28 19.48
C PHE A 197 10.14 6.98 19.57
N ASP A 198 9.53 6.95 20.74
CA ASP A 198 8.31 7.71 21.03
C ASP A 198 8.47 8.48 22.35
N TRP A 199 7.64 9.50 22.50
CA TRP A 199 7.60 10.29 23.73
C TRP A 199 6.73 9.57 24.76
N GLU A 200 7.26 9.40 25.97
CA GLU A 200 6.50 8.76 27.07
C GLU A 200 5.44 9.70 27.66
N ASP A 201 5.70 11.02 27.62
CA ASP A 201 4.79 12.04 28.18
C ASP A 201 4.49 13.15 27.15
N LYS A 202 3.25 13.65 27.19
CA LYS A 202 2.83 14.84 26.43
C LYS A 202 3.59 16.12 26.83
N GLY A 203 4.09 16.17 28.07
CA GLY A 203 4.93 17.27 28.56
C GLY A 203 6.23 17.38 27.80
N ASP A 204 6.86 16.25 27.51
CA ASP A 204 8.12 16.19 26.73
C ASP A 204 7.90 16.65 25.29
N VAL A 205 6.75 16.27 24.68
CA VAL A 205 6.37 16.76 23.35
C VAL A 205 6.26 18.29 23.35
N TRP A 206 5.61 18.89 24.36
CA TRP A 206 5.49 20.34 24.47
C TRP A 206 6.82 21.03 24.76
N ALA A 207 7.71 20.43 25.53
CA ALA A 207 9.05 20.93 25.75
C ALA A 207 9.83 21.01 24.44
N LYS A 208 9.76 19.95 23.63
CA LYS A 208 10.40 19.91 22.31
C LYS A 208 9.83 20.92 21.32
N VAL A 209 8.50 21.08 21.27
CA VAL A 209 7.86 22.13 20.44
C VAL A 209 8.39 23.53 20.77
N ARG A 210 8.57 23.86 22.07
CA ARG A 210 9.12 25.16 22.49
C ARG A 210 10.58 25.31 22.11
N GLU A 211 11.37 24.26 22.21
CA GLU A 211 12.76 24.22 21.79
C GLU A 211 12.88 24.54 20.28
N GLU A 212 12.14 23.82 19.42
CA GLU A 212 12.13 24.02 17.97
C GLU A 212 11.67 25.43 17.56
N LEU A 213 10.66 25.97 18.26
CA LEU A 213 10.22 27.35 18.05
C LEU A 213 11.33 28.37 18.41
N GLY A 214 12.07 28.11 19.49
CA GLY A 214 13.20 28.96 19.90
C GLY A 214 14.35 28.90 18.92
N GLU A 215 14.64 27.72 18.36
CA GLU A 215 15.65 27.57 17.30
C GLU A 215 15.25 28.33 16.04
N LEU A 216 14.00 28.19 15.59
CA LEU A 216 13.46 28.92 14.45
C LEU A 216 13.56 30.45 14.67
N GLU A 217 13.16 30.94 15.86
CA GLU A 217 13.26 32.35 16.19
C GLU A 217 14.72 32.84 16.17
N THR A 218 15.63 32.00 16.62
CA THR A 218 17.07 32.32 16.62
C THR A 218 17.62 32.42 15.18
N GLU A 219 17.20 31.49 14.30
CA GLU A 219 17.60 31.53 12.88
C GLU A 219 17.03 32.77 12.16
N LEU A 220 15.78 33.12 12.41
CA LEU A 220 15.11 34.29 11.82
C LEU A 220 15.76 35.64 12.27
N ARG A 221 16.43 35.63 13.45
CA ARG A 221 17.13 36.84 13.95
C ARG A 221 18.56 36.99 13.44
N LYS A 222 19.08 35.98 12.69
CA LYS A 222 20.42 36.04 12.12
C LYS A 222 20.52 36.85 10.82
N GLU A 223 19.38 37.29 10.28
CA GLU A 223 19.28 38.23 9.16
C GLU A 223 19.33 39.69 9.70
#